data_e0871e29e7df78df72403a41a8db3dce
#
_entry.id   e0871e29e7df78df72403a41a8db3dce
#
_cell.length_a   1.000
_cell.length_b   1.000
_cell.length_c   1.000
_cell.angle_alpha   90.00
_cell.angle_beta   90.00
_cell.angle_gamma   90.00
#
_symmetry.space_group_name_H-M   'P 1'
#
loop_
_entity.id
_entity.type
_entity.pdbx_description
1 polymer ?
#
loop_
_entity_poly.entity_id
_entity_poly.type
_entity_poly.pdbx_seq_one_letter_code
_entity_poly.pdbx_strand_id
1 'polypeptide(L)'
;MTTYTPLEAEVIRICQDLIRIPSVNFGGGIGDEKAVAEYVVASLAEVGIESTMYESAPGRCNVMARLPGRDSQRPGLVVHGHIDVVPANAEEWSVDPFCGDIIDGMIWGRGAVDMKNMDAMILATVREWSRSGYVPPRDIVLAFFADEEAGSIFGSHWLVDNHPELFAGCSEAVSEVGGFSVTVGGGKRLYMIETAEKGIHWMKLTAHGRAGHGSVMNEENALTRLTEAIAKIGNHQWPQRYSATVKALFKRVAAATGKTYDENDLRPLLSEVGFAARMIGATLQNTANPTMLEAGYKANVIPGSASAVVDGRFIPGFEDELNETIKSLIGPHVSIETITRDKALEVPFEGDLVDAMCAAIMKEDPEAIPVPYLMSGGTDNKALAELGIIGYGFSPLKLDEEFDFMAMFHGVDERVPVEGLTFGVRVLKDFLENS
;
A
#
# COMPACT_ATOMS: atom_id res chain seq x y z
N MET A 1 15.56 -25.58 -18.38
CA MET A 1 14.17 -25.08 -18.28
C MET A 1 13.71 -25.39 -16.87
N THR A 2 13.37 -24.38 -16.11
CA THR A 2 12.79 -24.55 -14.77
C THR A 2 11.42 -25.22 -14.91
N THR A 3 11.19 -26.33 -14.22
CA THR A 3 9.90 -27.04 -14.25
C THR A 3 9.06 -26.51 -13.11
N TYR A 4 8.04 -25.74 -13.42
CA TYR A 4 7.08 -25.22 -12.44
C TYR A 4 6.05 -26.28 -12.05
N THR A 5 5.62 -26.26 -10.79
CA THR A 5 4.44 -27.00 -10.35
C THR A 5 3.17 -26.41 -10.98
N PRO A 6 2.03 -27.13 -10.99
CA PRO A 6 0.77 -26.57 -11.51
C PRO A 6 0.39 -25.23 -10.85
N LEU A 7 0.59 -25.09 -9.54
CA LEU A 7 0.32 -23.84 -8.80
C LEU A 7 1.22 -22.69 -9.27
N GLU A 8 2.53 -22.97 -9.40
CA GLU A 8 3.49 -21.97 -9.86
C GLU A 8 3.25 -21.54 -11.31
N ALA A 9 2.91 -22.48 -12.18
CA ALA A 9 2.56 -22.15 -13.56
C ALA A 9 1.27 -21.34 -13.64
N GLU A 10 0.31 -21.61 -12.76
CA GLU A 10 -0.97 -20.89 -12.71
C GLU A 10 -0.81 -19.47 -12.20
N VAL A 11 -0.04 -19.23 -11.12
CA VAL A 11 0.17 -17.86 -10.60
C VAL A 11 0.89 -16.99 -11.63
N ILE A 12 1.88 -17.53 -12.35
CA ILE A 12 2.58 -16.81 -13.43
C ILE A 12 1.57 -16.39 -14.51
N ARG A 13 0.75 -17.34 -15.00
CA ARG A 13 -0.25 -17.05 -16.02
C ARG A 13 -1.27 -16.02 -15.58
N ILE A 14 -1.83 -16.17 -14.36
CA ILE A 14 -2.83 -15.23 -13.84
C ILE A 14 -2.23 -13.83 -13.68
N CYS A 15 -1.01 -13.70 -13.17
CA CYS A 15 -0.32 -12.42 -13.05
C CYS A 15 -0.15 -11.74 -14.42
N GLN A 16 0.30 -12.48 -15.44
CA GLN A 16 0.40 -11.98 -16.81
C GLN A 16 -0.96 -11.54 -17.37
N ASP A 17 -2.00 -12.34 -17.16
CA ASP A 17 -3.36 -12.05 -17.66
C ASP A 17 -3.92 -10.80 -17.00
N LEU A 18 -3.77 -10.64 -15.66
CA LEU A 18 -4.21 -9.45 -14.92
C LEU A 18 -3.49 -8.19 -15.40
N ILE A 19 -2.16 -8.25 -15.62
CA ILE A 19 -1.38 -7.11 -16.14
C ILE A 19 -1.89 -6.70 -17.52
N ARG A 20 -2.23 -7.65 -18.40
CA ARG A 20 -2.74 -7.40 -19.75
C ARG A 20 -4.12 -6.76 -19.80
N ILE A 21 -4.81 -6.69 -18.67
CA ILE A 21 -6.10 -5.99 -18.56
C ILE A 21 -5.83 -4.63 -17.89
N PRO A 22 -5.78 -3.53 -18.67
CA PRO A 22 -5.60 -2.20 -18.09
C PRO A 22 -6.79 -1.84 -17.19
N SER A 23 -6.48 -1.43 -15.96
CA SER A 23 -7.46 -0.99 -14.97
C SER A 23 -6.98 0.32 -14.35
N VAL A 24 -6.73 1.29 -15.22
CA VAL A 24 -6.06 2.54 -14.85
C VAL A 24 -7.00 3.46 -14.09
N ASN A 25 -6.57 3.88 -12.92
CA ASN A 25 -7.22 4.88 -12.09
C ASN A 25 -6.51 6.23 -12.22
N PHE A 26 -7.20 7.22 -12.77
CA PHE A 26 -6.67 8.57 -12.96
C PHE A 26 -6.98 9.50 -11.77
N GLY A 27 -7.65 8.99 -10.74
CA GLY A 27 -8.17 9.79 -9.64
C GLY A 27 -9.39 10.63 -10.02
N GLY A 28 -9.93 11.37 -9.04
CA GLY A 28 -11.10 12.23 -9.27
C GLY A 28 -12.36 11.51 -9.76
N GLY A 29 -12.48 10.21 -9.50
CA GLY A 29 -13.58 9.36 -9.96
C GLY A 29 -13.42 8.83 -11.39
N ILE A 30 -12.27 9.04 -12.02
CA ILE A 30 -11.98 8.57 -13.38
C ILE A 30 -11.16 7.29 -13.28
N GLY A 31 -11.80 6.13 -13.49
CA GLY A 31 -11.18 4.79 -13.50
C GLY A 31 -12.18 3.76 -13.99
N ASP A 32 -11.69 2.60 -14.39
CA ASP A 32 -12.52 1.47 -14.86
C ASP A 32 -11.85 0.15 -14.50
N GLU A 33 -12.37 -0.51 -13.48
CA GLU A 33 -11.92 -1.84 -13.02
C GLU A 33 -12.82 -2.97 -13.55
N LYS A 34 -13.86 -2.66 -14.35
CA LYS A 34 -14.86 -3.66 -14.75
C LYS A 34 -14.27 -4.88 -15.46
N ALA A 35 -13.38 -4.66 -16.41
CA ALA A 35 -12.80 -5.76 -17.18
C ALA A 35 -11.94 -6.70 -16.31
N VAL A 36 -11.17 -6.17 -15.36
CA VAL A 36 -10.37 -6.98 -14.44
C VAL A 36 -11.27 -7.66 -13.40
N ALA A 37 -12.33 -7.00 -12.91
CA ALA A 37 -13.34 -7.60 -12.03
C ALA A 37 -14.07 -8.78 -12.73
N GLU A 38 -14.44 -8.63 -14.00
CA GLU A 38 -15.02 -9.72 -14.81
C GLU A 38 -14.05 -10.90 -14.96
N TYR A 39 -12.75 -10.64 -15.14
CA TYR A 39 -11.73 -11.69 -15.15
C TYR A 39 -11.64 -12.43 -13.82
N VAL A 40 -11.67 -11.72 -12.69
CA VAL A 40 -11.66 -12.32 -11.34
C VAL A 40 -12.89 -13.21 -11.15
N VAL A 41 -14.09 -12.70 -11.46
CA VAL A 41 -15.36 -13.48 -11.39
C VAL A 41 -15.29 -14.73 -12.25
N ALA A 42 -14.84 -14.61 -13.50
CA ALA A 42 -14.71 -15.74 -14.41
C ALA A 42 -13.69 -16.77 -13.88
N SER A 43 -12.53 -16.31 -13.38
CA SER A 43 -11.51 -17.16 -12.78
C SER A 43 -12.02 -17.98 -11.60
N LEU A 44 -12.82 -17.39 -10.71
CA LEU A 44 -13.44 -18.07 -9.58
C LEU A 44 -14.53 -19.05 -10.03
N ALA A 45 -15.37 -18.63 -10.98
CA ALA A 45 -16.46 -19.45 -11.51
C ALA A 45 -15.97 -20.71 -12.25
N GLU A 46 -14.82 -20.66 -12.95
CA GLU A 46 -14.20 -21.81 -13.63
C GLU A 46 -13.94 -22.99 -12.69
N VAL A 47 -13.73 -22.72 -11.40
CA VAL A 47 -13.47 -23.73 -10.38
C VAL A 47 -14.65 -23.90 -9.41
N GLY A 48 -15.82 -23.31 -9.72
CA GLY A 48 -17.03 -23.46 -8.92
C GLY A 48 -17.07 -22.62 -7.64
N ILE A 49 -16.25 -21.57 -7.52
CA ILE A 49 -16.32 -20.60 -6.43
C ILE A 49 -17.31 -19.50 -6.83
N GLU A 50 -18.39 -19.34 -6.05
CA GLU A 50 -19.36 -18.27 -6.24
C GLU A 50 -18.78 -16.94 -5.76
N SER A 51 -18.94 -15.88 -6.57
CA SER A 51 -18.55 -14.53 -6.24
C SER A 51 -19.59 -13.53 -6.70
N THR A 52 -19.59 -12.36 -6.09
CA THR A 52 -20.52 -11.26 -6.43
C THR A 52 -19.71 -10.01 -6.75
N MET A 53 -20.07 -9.39 -7.86
CA MET A 53 -19.51 -8.09 -8.25
C MET A 53 -20.41 -6.97 -7.73
N TYR A 54 -19.81 -5.97 -7.08
CA TYR A 54 -20.45 -4.79 -6.52
C TYR A 54 -19.94 -3.55 -7.27
N GLU A 55 -20.80 -2.95 -8.08
CA GLU A 55 -20.49 -1.72 -8.82
C GLU A 55 -20.90 -0.51 -8.00
N SER A 56 -19.94 0.20 -7.43
CA SER A 56 -20.18 1.38 -6.58
C SER A 56 -20.46 2.65 -7.38
N ALA A 57 -19.91 2.74 -8.58
CA ALA A 57 -20.13 3.76 -9.59
C ALA A 57 -19.85 3.16 -10.98
N PRO A 58 -20.26 3.78 -12.10
CA PRO A 58 -20.03 3.22 -13.42
C PRO A 58 -18.56 2.86 -13.65
N GLY A 59 -18.30 1.55 -13.91
CA GLY A 59 -16.96 0.99 -14.10
C GLY A 59 -16.16 0.71 -12.81
N ARG A 60 -16.60 1.18 -11.63
CA ARG A 60 -15.92 1.01 -10.35
C ARG A 60 -16.43 -0.28 -9.68
N CYS A 61 -15.82 -1.40 -10.03
CA CYS A 61 -16.31 -2.74 -9.71
C CYS A 61 -15.42 -3.43 -8.66
N ASN A 62 -16.05 -3.86 -7.56
CA ASN A 62 -15.43 -4.66 -6.51
C ASN A 62 -15.90 -6.11 -6.63
N VAL A 63 -15.10 -7.10 -6.27
CA VAL A 63 -15.49 -8.51 -6.29
C VAL A 63 -15.36 -9.13 -4.91
N MET A 64 -16.42 -9.78 -4.43
CA MET A 64 -16.47 -10.43 -3.13
C MET A 64 -16.80 -11.92 -3.25
N ALA A 65 -16.11 -12.76 -2.50
CA ALA A 65 -16.45 -14.17 -2.35
C ALA A 65 -16.19 -14.63 -0.91
N ARG A 66 -16.94 -15.61 -0.42
CA ARG A 66 -16.72 -16.24 0.89
C ARG A 66 -16.55 -17.74 0.72
N LEU A 67 -15.40 -18.25 1.15
CA LEU A 67 -15.12 -19.68 1.22
C LEU A 67 -15.35 -20.14 2.65
N PRO A 68 -16.34 -21.05 2.88
CA PRO A 68 -16.58 -21.58 4.21
C PRO A 68 -15.39 -22.38 4.74
N GLY A 69 -15.02 -22.13 5.99
CA GLY A 69 -14.00 -22.87 6.71
C GLY A 69 -14.55 -24.14 7.37
N ARG A 70 -13.63 -25.03 7.79
CA ARG A 70 -14.01 -26.25 8.54
C ARG A 70 -14.38 -25.97 10.00
N ASP A 71 -13.96 -24.83 10.56
CA ASP A 71 -14.32 -24.39 11.90
C ASP A 71 -15.06 -23.04 11.84
N SER A 72 -16.38 -23.12 11.88
CA SER A 72 -17.25 -21.94 11.86
C SER A 72 -17.26 -21.13 13.18
N GLN A 73 -16.57 -21.60 14.21
CA GLN A 73 -16.46 -20.89 15.50
C GLN A 73 -15.22 -19.96 15.50
N ARG A 74 -14.25 -20.20 14.62
CA ARG A 74 -13.13 -19.29 14.45
C ARG A 74 -13.57 -18.05 13.67
N PRO A 75 -13.15 -16.84 14.10
CA PRO A 75 -13.36 -15.64 13.29
C PRO A 75 -12.76 -15.80 11.89
N GLY A 76 -13.46 -15.30 10.89
CA GLY A 76 -13.01 -15.31 9.51
C GLY A 76 -11.78 -14.43 9.26
N LEU A 77 -11.08 -14.69 8.17
CA LEU A 77 -9.97 -13.90 7.66
C LEU A 77 -10.39 -13.23 6.35
N VAL A 78 -10.21 -11.92 6.24
CA VAL A 78 -10.31 -11.21 4.96
C VAL A 78 -8.96 -11.31 4.25
N VAL A 79 -8.98 -11.79 3.01
CA VAL A 79 -7.80 -11.80 2.12
C VAL A 79 -8.14 -10.89 0.95
N HIS A 80 -7.48 -9.76 0.86
CA HIS A 80 -7.88 -8.74 -0.09
C HIS A 80 -6.72 -8.18 -0.91
N GLY A 81 -7.08 -7.60 -2.03
CA GLY A 81 -6.21 -6.83 -2.88
C GLY A 81 -7.00 -5.79 -3.66
N HIS A 82 -6.30 -4.83 -4.26
CA HIS A 82 -6.90 -3.89 -5.19
C HIS A 82 -6.59 -4.27 -6.63
N ILE A 83 -7.53 -3.98 -7.51
CA ILE A 83 -7.46 -4.37 -8.92
C ILE A 83 -7.25 -3.19 -9.88
N ASP A 84 -7.24 -1.97 -9.36
CA ASP A 84 -6.83 -0.78 -10.11
C ASP A 84 -5.29 -0.60 -10.07
N VAL A 85 -4.80 0.27 -10.94
CA VAL A 85 -3.37 0.63 -11.04
C VAL A 85 -3.24 2.10 -11.40
N VAL A 86 -2.13 2.73 -10.98
CA VAL A 86 -1.81 4.10 -11.39
C VAL A 86 -1.53 4.20 -12.90
N PRO A 87 -1.68 5.40 -13.51
CA PRO A 87 -1.34 5.63 -14.92
C PRO A 87 0.10 5.29 -15.25
N ALA A 88 0.33 4.86 -16.48
CA ALA A 88 1.65 4.65 -17.06
C ALA A 88 1.79 5.45 -18.36
N ASN A 89 2.88 6.22 -18.49
CA ASN A 89 3.21 6.88 -19.76
C ASN A 89 4.06 5.96 -20.62
N ALA A 90 3.45 5.33 -21.63
CA ALA A 90 4.12 4.37 -22.48
C ALA A 90 5.39 4.88 -23.18
N GLU A 91 5.52 6.21 -23.39
CA GLU A 91 6.73 6.80 -23.99
C GLU A 91 7.97 6.72 -23.09
N GLU A 92 7.77 6.55 -21.77
CA GLU A 92 8.84 6.44 -20.79
C GLU A 92 9.26 4.99 -20.51
N TRP A 93 8.44 4.01 -20.93
CA TRP A 93 8.67 2.59 -20.66
C TRP A 93 9.51 1.92 -21.75
N SER A 94 10.33 0.96 -21.34
CA SER A 94 11.14 0.13 -22.24
C SER A 94 10.30 -0.89 -23.03
N VAL A 95 9.11 -1.23 -22.53
CA VAL A 95 8.13 -2.15 -23.13
C VAL A 95 6.73 -1.56 -22.98
N ASP A 96 5.72 -2.17 -23.63
CA ASP A 96 4.33 -1.80 -23.36
C ASP A 96 4.01 -2.01 -21.88
N PRO A 97 3.51 -0.98 -21.14
CA PRO A 97 3.17 -1.09 -19.73
C PRO A 97 2.15 -2.18 -19.38
N PHE A 98 1.43 -2.69 -20.35
CA PHE A 98 0.43 -3.74 -20.15
C PHE A 98 0.74 -5.03 -20.93
N CYS A 99 2.01 -5.26 -21.30
CA CYS A 99 2.40 -6.46 -22.04
C CYS A 99 2.28 -7.76 -21.22
N GLY A 100 2.59 -7.72 -19.93
CA GLY A 100 2.63 -8.92 -19.08
C GLY A 100 3.62 -9.98 -19.57
N ASP A 101 4.67 -9.58 -20.29
CA ASP A 101 5.65 -10.50 -20.85
C ASP A 101 6.72 -10.88 -19.83
N ILE A 102 7.28 -12.08 -19.99
CA ILE A 102 8.43 -12.51 -19.20
C ILE A 102 9.70 -12.17 -19.95
N ILE A 103 10.49 -11.24 -19.41
CA ILE A 103 11.77 -10.80 -19.98
C ILE A 103 12.82 -10.94 -18.88
N ASP A 104 13.90 -11.66 -19.15
CA ASP A 104 15.01 -11.90 -18.23
C ASP A 104 14.57 -12.43 -16.84
N GLY A 105 13.55 -13.31 -16.81
CA GLY A 105 13.04 -13.92 -15.58
C GLY A 105 12.11 -13.00 -14.74
N MET A 106 11.70 -11.85 -15.28
CA MET A 106 10.76 -10.92 -14.67
C MET A 106 9.47 -10.85 -15.47
N ILE A 107 8.31 -10.75 -14.82
CA ILE A 107 7.05 -10.36 -15.45
C ILE A 107 6.97 -8.84 -15.44
N TRP A 108 6.87 -8.26 -16.63
CA TRP A 108 6.87 -6.82 -16.82
C TRP A 108 5.46 -6.27 -16.99
N GLY A 109 5.20 -5.16 -16.34
CA GLY A 109 4.02 -4.35 -16.56
C GLY A 109 3.53 -3.61 -15.33
N ARG A 110 2.70 -2.60 -15.53
CA ARG A 110 2.05 -1.83 -14.47
C ARG A 110 1.12 -2.74 -13.66
N GLY A 111 1.25 -2.70 -12.33
CA GLY A 111 0.56 -3.60 -11.42
C GLY A 111 1.34 -4.90 -11.13
N ALA A 112 2.55 -5.07 -11.68
CA ALA A 112 3.35 -6.28 -11.43
C ALA A 112 3.77 -6.44 -9.96
N VAL A 113 3.91 -5.35 -9.22
CA VAL A 113 4.18 -5.35 -7.77
C VAL A 113 3.10 -4.64 -6.96
N ASP A 114 2.27 -3.81 -7.60
CA ASP A 114 1.23 -3.00 -6.98
C ASP A 114 -0.08 -3.13 -7.74
N MET A 115 -0.97 -4.14 -7.43
CA MET A 115 -0.65 -5.32 -6.62
C MET A 115 -1.14 -6.62 -7.28
N LYS A 116 -1.19 -6.68 -8.62
CA LYS A 116 -1.71 -7.84 -9.39
C LYS A 116 -0.92 -9.14 -9.16
N ASN A 117 0.33 -9.06 -8.66
CA ASN A 117 1.08 -10.22 -8.20
C ASN A 117 0.39 -10.89 -7.00
N MET A 118 -0.10 -10.11 -6.03
CA MET A 118 -0.82 -10.63 -4.86
C MET A 118 -2.19 -11.17 -5.28
N ASP A 119 -2.94 -10.46 -6.13
CA ASP A 119 -4.21 -10.94 -6.68
C ASP A 119 -4.04 -12.27 -7.40
N ALA A 120 -2.95 -12.43 -8.15
CA ALA A 120 -2.62 -13.69 -8.81
C ALA A 120 -2.31 -14.80 -7.82
N MET A 121 -1.58 -14.52 -6.73
CA MET A 121 -1.30 -15.49 -5.67
C MET A 121 -2.58 -15.92 -4.94
N ILE A 122 -3.47 -14.98 -4.64
CA ILE A 122 -4.78 -15.26 -4.04
C ILE A 122 -5.59 -16.18 -4.95
N LEU A 123 -5.79 -15.78 -6.22
CA LEU A 123 -6.57 -16.54 -7.19
C LEU A 123 -6.00 -17.94 -7.42
N ALA A 124 -4.69 -18.07 -7.63
CA ALA A 124 -4.04 -19.38 -7.85
C ALA A 124 -4.24 -20.32 -6.64
N THR A 125 -4.11 -19.78 -5.41
CA THR A 125 -4.28 -20.55 -4.17
C THR A 125 -5.70 -21.09 -4.02
N VAL A 126 -6.72 -20.23 -4.12
CA VAL A 126 -8.10 -20.66 -3.90
C VAL A 126 -8.63 -21.56 -5.02
N ARG A 127 -8.13 -21.37 -6.25
CA ARG A 127 -8.43 -22.23 -7.40
C ARG A 127 -7.84 -23.63 -7.22
N GLU A 128 -6.62 -23.74 -6.69
CA GLU A 128 -6.02 -25.04 -6.33
C GLU A 128 -6.83 -25.72 -5.22
N TRP A 129 -7.22 -24.97 -4.19
CA TRP A 129 -8.07 -25.49 -3.11
C TRP A 129 -9.38 -26.07 -3.64
N SER A 130 -10.09 -25.32 -4.47
CA SER A 130 -11.34 -25.78 -5.04
C SER A 130 -11.18 -27.08 -5.85
N ARG A 131 -10.17 -27.14 -6.73
CA ARG A 131 -9.87 -28.35 -7.53
C ARG A 131 -9.47 -29.56 -6.69
N SER A 132 -8.77 -29.34 -5.58
CA SER A 132 -8.34 -30.41 -4.67
C SER A 132 -9.39 -30.79 -3.62
N GLY A 133 -10.47 -30.03 -3.50
CA GLY A 133 -11.46 -30.20 -2.44
C GLY A 133 -10.95 -29.82 -1.05
N TYR A 134 -9.91 -28.97 -0.97
CA TYR A 134 -9.39 -28.46 0.29
C TYR A 134 -10.37 -27.46 0.91
N VAL A 135 -10.57 -27.58 2.23
CA VAL A 135 -11.40 -26.65 3.02
C VAL A 135 -10.48 -25.90 3.99
N PRO A 136 -10.44 -24.56 3.99
CA PRO A 136 -9.56 -23.78 4.87
C PRO A 136 -9.94 -23.95 6.34
N PRO A 137 -9.02 -23.63 7.29
CA PRO A 137 -9.28 -23.83 8.72
C PRO A 137 -10.39 -22.93 9.27
N ARG A 138 -10.62 -21.77 8.70
CA ARG A 138 -11.67 -20.79 9.04
C ARG A 138 -12.25 -20.17 7.76
N ASP A 139 -13.35 -19.44 7.87
CA ASP A 139 -13.90 -18.73 6.72
C ASP A 139 -12.86 -17.79 6.12
N ILE A 140 -12.72 -17.82 4.80
CA ILE A 140 -11.92 -16.85 4.04
C ILE A 140 -12.87 -15.97 3.24
N VAL A 141 -12.81 -14.66 3.49
CA VAL A 141 -13.50 -13.65 2.68
C VAL A 141 -12.50 -13.08 1.70
N LEU A 142 -12.73 -13.34 0.42
CA LEU A 142 -11.94 -12.72 -0.66
C LEU A 142 -12.57 -11.38 -1.00
N ALA A 143 -11.75 -10.34 -1.09
CA ALA A 143 -12.17 -9.02 -1.52
C ALA A 143 -11.16 -8.46 -2.52
N PHE A 144 -11.61 -8.14 -3.73
CA PHE A 144 -10.84 -7.46 -4.75
C PHE A 144 -11.45 -6.08 -4.93
N PHE A 145 -10.77 -5.06 -4.41
CA PHE A 145 -11.28 -3.71 -4.32
C PHE A 145 -10.93 -2.89 -5.55
N ALA A 146 -11.80 -1.95 -5.88
CA ALA A 146 -11.54 -0.86 -6.81
C ALA A 146 -10.95 0.35 -6.06
N ASP A 147 -10.35 1.30 -6.78
CA ASP A 147 -10.10 2.67 -6.31
C ASP A 147 -9.07 2.84 -5.19
N GLU A 148 -8.26 1.84 -4.89
CA GLU A 148 -7.24 1.98 -3.84
C GLU A 148 -6.28 3.13 -4.13
N GLU A 149 -5.79 3.19 -5.37
CA GLU A 149 -4.81 4.16 -5.88
C GLU A 149 -5.29 5.63 -5.85
N ALA A 150 -6.59 5.85 -5.58
CA ALA A 150 -7.17 7.18 -5.48
C ALA A 150 -7.93 7.42 -4.15
N GLY A 151 -7.70 6.57 -3.14
CA GLY A 151 -8.21 6.74 -1.79
C GLY A 151 -9.43 5.88 -1.46
N SER A 152 -9.68 4.82 -2.21
CA SER A 152 -10.65 3.74 -1.90
C SER A 152 -12.12 4.17 -1.73
N ILE A 153 -12.48 5.38 -2.19
CA ILE A 153 -13.83 5.96 -2.01
C ILE A 153 -14.89 5.10 -2.72
N PHE A 154 -14.54 4.49 -3.86
CA PHE A 154 -15.40 3.59 -4.62
C PHE A 154 -15.08 2.11 -4.36
N GLY A 155 -14.09 1.82 -3.53
CA GLY A 155 -13.58 0.51 -3.18
C GLY A 155 -13.97 0.08 -1.78
N SER A 156 -12.95 -0.15 -0.95
CA SER A 156 -13.10 -0.69 0.40
C SER A 156 -13.95 0.19 1.32
N HIS A 157 -13.78 1.52 1.30
CA HIS A 157 -14.62 2.43 2.10
C HIS A 157 -16.09 2.32 1.69
N TRP A 158 -16.39 2.30 0.38
CA TRP A 158 -17.77 2.14 -0.07
C TRP A 158 -18.40 0.82 0.39
N LEU A 159 -17.64 -0.29 0.34
CA LEU A 159 -18.14 -1.58 0.80
C LEU A 159 -18.32 -1.62 2.32
N VAL A 160 -17.40 -1.06 3.09
CA VAL A 160 -17.51 -0.95 4.55
C VAL A 160 -18.74 -0.14 4.96
N ASP A 161 -19.01 0.97 4.27
CA ASP A 161 -20.13 1.85 4.58
C ASP A 161 -21.48 1.29 4.15
N ASN A 162 -21.54 0.61 3.00
CA ASN A 162 -22.81 0.19 2.39
C ASN A 162 -23.12 -1.30 2.54
N HIS A 163 -22.08 -2.15 2.74
CA HIS A 163 -22.17 -3.60 2.79
C HIS A 163 -21.32 -4.21 3.92
N PRO A 164 -21.36 -3.68 5.17
CA PRO A 164 -20.55 -4.20 6.27
C PRO A 164 -20.83 -5.66 6.59
N GLU A 165 -22.03 -6.19 6.21
CA GLU A 165 -22.41 -7.58 6.40
C GLU A 165 -21.52 -8.56 5.64
N LEU A 166 -20.83 -8.15 4.57
CA LEU A 166 -19.90 -8.99 3.81
C LEU A 166 -18.70 -9.40 4.64
N PHE A 167 -18.31 -8.57 5.61
CA PHE A 167 -17.19 -8.79 6.52
C PHE A 167 -17.61 -9.37 7.87
N ALA A 168 -18.90 -9.69 8.03
CA ALA A 168 -19.44 -10.18 9.31
C ALA A 168 -18.69 -11.44 9.78
N GLY A 169 -18.30 -11.44 11.06
CA GLY A 169 -17.58 -12.54 11.70
C GLY A 169 -16.08 -12.59 11.38
N CYS A 170 -15.53 -11.66 10.59
CA CYS A 170 -14.09 -11.52 10.40
C CYS A 170 -13.47 -10.65 11.49
N SER A 171 -12.26 -11.01 11.94
CA SER A 171 -11.50 -10.27 12.95
C SER A 171 -10.14 -9.79 12.45
N GLU A 172 -9.64 -10.39 11.36
CA GLU A 172 -8.31 -10.14 10.82
C GLU A 172 -8.37 -10.02 9.30
N ALA A 173 -7.39 -9.32 8.73
CA ALA A 173 -7.22 -9.18 7.30
C ALA A 173 -5.75 -9.27 6.90
N VAL A 174 -5.50 -9.72 5.66
CA VAL A 174 -4.17 -9.69 5.03
C VAL A 174 -4.29 -9.13 3.62
N SER A 175 -3.30 -8.31 3.27
CA SER A 175 -3.23 -7.65 1.96
C SER A 175 -1.78 -7.44 1.51
N GLU A 176 -1.62 -6.45 0.66
CA GLU A 176 -0.39 -6.03 0.00
C GLU A 176 0.72 -5.52 0.95
N VAL A 177 1.83 -5.14 0.33
CA VAL A 177 2.96 -4.38 0.89
C VAL A 177 3.53 -4.97 2.17
N GLY A 178 3.79 -6.28 2.16
CA GLY A 178 4.46 -6.98 3.26
C GLY A 178 4.94 -8.35 2.84
N GLY A 179 5.73 -9.02 3.67
CA GLY A 179 6.26 -10.35 3.39
C GLY A 179 7.42 -10.39 2.39
N PHE A 180 7.82 -9.28 1.78
CA PHE A 180 8.96 -9.23 0.88
C PHE A 180 10.30 -9.23 1.61
N SER A 181 11.34 -9.80 0.97
CA SER A 181 12.66 -9.88 1.58
C SER A 181 13.53 -8.66 1.32
N VAL A 182 14.35 -8.30 2.32
CA VAL A 182 15.41 -7.28 2.23
C VAL A 182 16.69 -7.91 2.72
N THR A 183 17.74 -7.92 1.90
CA THR A 183 19.06 -8.39 2.31
C THR A 183 19.76 -7.28 3.11
N VAL A 184 20.27 -7.65 4.30
CA VAL A 184 21.01 -6.77 5.19
C VAL A 184 22.44 -7.25 5.39
N GLY A 185 23.24 -6.48 6.10
CA GLY A 185 24.66 -6.78 6.31
C GLY A 185 24.94 -8.23 6.67
N GLY A 186 25.93 -8.85 5.97
CA GLY A 186 26.29 -10.25 6.13
C GLY A 186 25.39 -11.23 5.38
N GLY A 187 24.60 -10.79 4.41
CA GLY A 187 23.74 -11.64 3.57
C GLY A 187 22.50 -12.19 4.31
N LYS A 188 22.12 -11.59 5.45
CA LYS A 188 20.92 -11.95 6.18
C LYS A 188 19.69 -11.41 5.47
N ARG A 189 18.63 -12.22 5.36
CA ARG A 189 17.35 -11.82 4.77
C ARG A 189 16.30 -11.53 5.83
N LEU A 190 15.91 -10.27 5.90
CA LEU A 190 14.73 -9.85 6.66
C LEU A 190 13.50 -9.98 5.78
N TYR A 191 12.39 -10.47 6.31
CA TYR A 191 11.09 -10.45 5.64
C TYR A 191 10.18 -9.45 6.35
N MET A 192 9.80 -8.41 5.62
CA MET A 192 9.14 -7.21 6.14
C MET A 192 7.63 -7.43 6.22
N ILE A 193 7.09 -7.89 7.34
CA ILE A 193 5.64 -8.02 7.53
C ILE A 193 5.09 -6.66 7.96
N GLU A 194 4.17 -6.10 7.17
CA GLU A 194 3.60 -4.82 7.48
C GLU A 194 2.62 -4.96 8.67
N THR A 195 2.84 -4.14 9.70
CA THR A 195 2.03 -4.10 10.93
C THR A 195 1.64 -2.69 11.33
N ALA A 196 2.02 -1.70 10.53
CA ALA A 196 1.66 -0.32 10.80
C ALA A 196 1.69 0.52 9.53
N GLU A 197 0.80 1.51 9.46
CA GLU A 197 0.67 2.46 8.37
C GLU A 197 0.64 3.89 8.92
N LYS A 198 1.29 4.81 8.20
CA LYS A 198 1.13 6.24 8.51
C LYS A 198 -0.30 6.70 8.23
N GLY A 199 -0.78 7.61 9.05
CA GLY A 199 -2.02 8.32 8.75
C GLY A 199 -1.81 9.37 7.66
N ILE A 200 -2.90 9.74 7.02
CA ILE A 200 -2.96 10.68 5.90
C ILE A 200 -3.72 11.92 6.34
N HIS A 201 -3.21 13.09 6.00
CA HIS A 201 -3.95 14.33 6.07
C HIS A 201 -3.58 15.22 4.88
N TRP A 202 -4.32 15.07 3.79
CA TRP A 202 -4.18 15.96 2.65
C TRP A 202 -4.95 17.25 2.91
N MET A 203 -4.24 18.36 2.79
CA MET A 203 -4.75 19.68 3.15
C MET A 203 -4.67 20.63 1.97
N LYS A 204 -5.76 21.35 1.72
CA LYS A 204 -5.74 22.52 0.85
C LYS A 204 -5.51 23.77 1.71
N LEU A 205 -4.42 24.46 1.46
CA LEU A 205 -4.08 25.73 2.07
C LEU A 205 -4.54 26.86 1.16
N THR A 206 -5.27 27.84 1.69
CA THR A 206 -5.73 28.98 0.91
C THR A 206 -5.37 30.29 1.64
N ALA A 207 -4.63 31.15 0.95
CA ALA A 207 -4.38 32.52 1.37
C ALA A 207 -5.30 33.48 0.62
N HIS A 208 -5.82 34.46 1.33
CA HIS A 208 -6.57 35.59 0.76
C HIS A 208 -5.80 36.88 0.95
N GLY A 209 -5.98 37.79 0.01
CA GLY A 209 -5.36 39.09 0.04
C GLY A 209 -6.08 40.12 -0.82
N ARG A 210 -5.52 41.32 -0.89
CA ARG A 210 -6.08 42.39 -1.69
C ARG A 210 -5.62 42.24 -3.15
N ALA A 211 -6.58 42.07 -4.06
CA ALA A 211 -6.31 42.08 -5.49
C ALA A 211 -5.94 43.49 -5.97
N GLY A 212 -5.12 43.60 -7.02
CA GLY A 212 -4.73 44.90 -7.54
C GLY A 212 -3.81 44.86 -8.74
N HIS A 213 -3.39 46.07 -9.16
CA HIS A 213 -2.44 46.19 -10.26
C HIS A 213 -0.98 45.88 -9.80
N GLY A 214 -0.24 45.08 -10.57
CA GLY A 214 1.08 44.60 -10.18
C GLY A 214 2.15 45.68 -9.92
N SER A 215 1.91 46.93 -10.36
CA SER A 215 2.85 48.05 -10.14
C SER A 215 2.60 48.80 -8.82
N VAL A 216 1.60 48.47 -8.04
CA VAL A 216 1.32 49.15 -6.78
C VAL A 216 1.84 48.34 -5.59
N MET A 217 2.17 49.05 -4.49
CA MET A 217 2.53 48.42 -3.23
C MET A 217 1.35 47.67 -2.67
N ASN A 218 1.59 46.43 -2.27
CA ASN A 218 0.56 45.57 -1.70
C ASN A 218 1.14 44.73 -0.54
N GLU A 219 0.79 45.10 0.68
CA GLU A 219 1.20 44.40 1.91
C GLU A 219 0.31 43.18 2.22
N GLU A 220 -0.80 43.03 1.47
CA GLU A 220 -1.77 41.95 1.65
C GLU A 220 -1.80 40.99 0.43
N ASN A 221 -0.65 40.74 -0.16
CA ASN A 221 -0.55 39.87 -1.33
C ASN A 221 -0.76 38.41 -0.94
N ALA A 222 -1.84 37.80 -1.45
CA ALA A 222 -2.19 36.39 -1.18
C ALA A 222 -1.07 35.42 -1.59
N LEU A 223 -0.43 35.66 -2.75
CA LEU A 223 0.64 34.81 -3.25
C LEU A 223 1.85 34.83 -2.31
N THR A 224 2.28 36.03 -1.83
CA THR A 224 3.38 36.14 -0.86
C THR A 224 3.06 35.40 0.43
N ARG A 225 1.87 35.59 1.00
CA ARG A 225 1.44 34.91 2.23
C ARG A 225 1.47 33.39 2.07
N LEU A 226 0.97 32.86 0.94
CA LEU A 226 0.94 31.43 0.69
C LEU A 226 2.36 30.87 0.50
N THR A 227 3.20 31.53 -0.31
CA THR A 227 4.56 31.05 -0.57
C THR A 227 5.44 31.02 0.68
N GLU A 228 5.25 32.00 1.58
CA GLU A 228 5.91 31.98 2.90
C GLU A 228 5.46 30.80 3.75
N ALA A 229 4.16 30.45 3.75
CA ALA A 229 3.61 29.33 4.49
C ALA A 229 4.14 28.00 3.96
N ILE A 230 4.06 27.76 2.64
CA ILE A 230 4.53 26.51 2.05
C ILE A 230 6.06 26.35 2.14
N ALA A 231 6.82 27.43 2.05
CA ALA A 231 8.26 27.38 2.25
C ALA A 231 8.62 26.99 3.70
N LYS A 232 7.89 27.50 4.69
CA LYS A 232 8.07 27.08 6.10
C LYS A 232 7.74 25.60 6.30
N ILE A 233 6.66 25.09 5.69
CA ILE A 233 6.28 23.67 5.76
C ILE A 233 7.36 22.80 5.11
N GLY A 234 7.75 23.10 3.87
CA GLY A 234 8.72 22.30 3.11
C GLY A 234 10.13 22.28 3.70
N ASN A 235 10.49 23.33 4.47
CA ASN A 235 11.80 23.42 5.14
C ASN A 235 11.74 22.98 6.63
N HIS A 236 10.55 22.61 7.15
CA HIS A 236 10.43 22.21 8.54
C HIS A 236 11.17 20.91 8.81
N GLN A 237 11.99 20.92 9.87
CA GLN A 237 12.70 19.72 10.33
C GLN A 237 11.83 19.00 11.36
N TRP A 238 11.15 17.95 10.91
CA TRP A 238 10.30 17.17 11.78
C TRP A 238 11.13 16.43 12.84
N PRO A 239 10.69 16.41 14.09
CA PRO A 239 11.38 15.67 15.13
C PRO A 239 11.26 14.16 14.88
N GLN A 240 12.29 13.41 15.24
CA GLN A 240 12.26 11.96 15.18
C GLN A 240 11.23 11.42 16.17
N ARG A 241 10.41 10.48 15.69
CA ARG A 241 9.39 9.78 16.46
C ARG A 241 9.41 8.31 16.06
N TYR A 242 9.48 7.43 17.04
CA TYR A 242 9.58 6.00 16.78
C TYR A 242 8.38 5.27 17.37
N SER A 243 7.56 4.70 16.49
CA SER A 243 6.47 3.82 16.89
C SER A 243 6.99 2.51 17.50
N ALA A 244 6.12 1.70 18.10
CA ALA A 244 6.50 0.40 18.62
C ALA A 244 7.03 -0.52 17.51
N THR A 245 6.39 -0.52 16.34
CA THR A 245 6.78 -1.26 15.15
C THR A 245 8.18 -0.88 14.67
N VAL A 246 8.48 0.42 14.55
CA VAL A 246 9.80 0.92 14.13
C VAL A 246 10.89 0.48 15.11
N LYS A 247 10.65 0.59 16.43
CA LYS A 247 11.60 0.12 17.44
C LYS A 247 11.83 -1.38 17.34
N ALA A 248 10.77 -2.17 17.14
CA ALA A 248 10.87 -3.62 17.00
C ALA A 248 11.64 -4.04 15.74
N LEU A 249 11.43 -3.36 14.60
CA LEU A 249 12.20 -3.54 13.38
C LEU A 249 13.70 -3.35 13.65
N PHE A 250 14.09 -2.16 14.10
CA PHE A 250 15.51 -1.83 14.26
C PHE A 250 16.21 -2.63 15.35
N LYS A 251 15.50 -3.10 16.36
CA LYS A 251 16.04 -4.06 17.32
C LYS A 251 16.44 -5.37 16.66
N ARG A 252 15.63 -5.86 15.69
CA ARG A 252 15.93 -7.08 14.93
C ARG A 252 17.03 -6.85 13.88
N VAL A 253 17.01 -5.69 13.21
CA VAL A 253 18.10 -5.27 12.30
C VAL A 253 19.45 -5.26 13.04
N ALA A 254 19.53 -4.61 14.20
CA ALA A 254 20.74 -4.55 15.01
C ALA A 254 21.22 -5.96 15.42
N ALA A 255 20.30 -6.83 15.86
CA ALA A 255 20.62 -8.22 16.21
C ALA A 255 21.13 -9.03 14.99
N ALA A 256 20.50 -8.85 13.81
CA ALA A 256 20.91 -9.57 12.59
C ALA A 256 22.28 -9.12 12.08
N THR A 257 22.59 -7.80 12.18
CA THR A 257 23.83 -7.20 11.65
C THR A 257 24.95 -7.08 12.67
N GLY A 258 24.69 -7.37 13.96
CA GLY A 258 25.66 -7.19 15.05
C GLY A 258 25.95 -5.72 15.39
N LYS A 259 25.07 -4.81 15.00
CA LYS A 259 25.20 -3.37 15.28
C LYS A 259 24.59 -3.01 16.63
N THR A 260 24.96 -1.84 17.14
CA THR A 260 24.40 -1.32 18.39
C THR A 260 22.99 -0.79 18.15
N TYR A 261 22.05 -1.17 19.02
CA TYR A 261 20.71 -0.61 19.08
C TYR A 261 20.65 0.51 20.12
N ASP A 262 20.27 1.71 19.69
CA ASP A 262 19.93 2.83 20.56
C ASP A 262 18.49 3.27 20.27
N GLU A 263 17.57 3.05 21.21
CA GLU A 263 16.14 3.39 21.03
C GLU A 263 15.86 4.88 20.85
N ASN A 264 16.82 5.75 21.17
CA ASN A 264 16.70 7.19 21.05
C ASN A 264 17.23 7.72 19.69
N ASP A 265 18.07 6.95 19.00
CA ASP A 265 18.55 7.29 17.64
C ASP A 265 18.73 6.03 16.79
N LEU A 266 17.71 5.74 15.96
CA LEU A 266 17.68 4.58 15.07
C LEU A 266 18.27 4.87 13.68
N ARG A 267 18.58 6.13 13.36
CA ARG A 267 19.10 6.54 12.04
C ARG A 267 20.40 5.84 11.62
N PRO A 268 21.35 5.53 12.52
CA PRO A 268 22.57 4.80 12.15
C PRO A 268 22.31 3.41 11.59
N LEU A 269 21.15 2.80 11.88
CA LEU A 269 20.77 1.48 11.40
C LEU A 269 20.08 1.52 10.02
N LEU A 270 19.73 2.71 9.49
CA LEU A 270 19.09 2.82 8.17
C LEU A 270 19.97 2.29 7.04
N SER A 271 21.29 2.45 7.12
CA SER A 271 22.22 1.93 6.10
C SER A 271 22.25 0.39 6.04
N GLU A 272 21.77 -0.28 7.07
CA GLU A 272 21.78 -1.75 7.13
C GLU A 272 20.58 -2.38 6.37
N VAL A 273 19.54 -1.60 6.05
CA VAL A 273 18.30 -2.12 5.41
C VAL A 273 18.27 -1.90 3.88
N GLY A 274 19.42 -1.69 3.25
CA GLY A 274 19.59 -1.68 1.81
C GLY A 274 18.63 -0.72 1.08
N PHE A 275 17.97 -1.20 0.01
CA PHE A 275 17.03 -0.40 -0.79
C PHE A 275 15.83 0.12 0.03
N ALA A 276 15.44 -0.58 1.10
CA ALA A 276 14.32 -0.16 1.96
C ALA A 276 14.65 1.07 2.83
N ALA A 277 15.90 1.53 2.88
CA ALA A 277 16.32 2.66 3.72
C ALA A 277 15.53 3.95 3.45
N ARG A 278 15.17 4.23 2.20
CA ARG A 278 14.40 5.43 1.83
C ARG A 278 12.97 5.38 2.37
N MET A 279 12.31 4.24 2.19
CA MET A 279 10.95 4.00 2.68
C MET A 279 10.91 4.03 4.22
N ILE A 280 11.78 3.26 4.86
CA ILE A 280 11.85 3.19 6.33
C ILE A 280 12.27 4.55 6.91
N GLY A 281 13.16 5.29 6.26
CA GLY A 281 13.55 6.64 6.69
C GLY A 281 12.37 7.60 6.79
N ALA A 282 11.39 7.50 5.90
CA ALA A 282 10.16 8.29 5.94
C ALA A 282 9.26 7.94 7.14
N THR A 283 9.46 6.78 7.78
CA THR A 283 8.65 6.34 8.93
C THR A 283 9.23 6.72 10.29
N LEU A 284 10.38 7.40 10.29
CA LEU A 284 11.03 7.87 11.53
C LEU A 284 10.51 9.23 12.01
N GLN A 285 9.62 9.87 11.27
CA GLN A 285 9.08 11.19 11.57
C GLN A 285 7.78 11.45 10.81
N ASN A 286 7.01 12.45 11.26
CA ASN A 286 5.94 13.00 10.44
C ASN A 286 6.53 13.64 9.18
N THR A 287 5.73 13.76 8.12
CA THR A 287 6.13 14.45 6.89
C THR A 287 4.99 15.34 6.39
N ALA A 288 5.33 16.47 5.77
CA ALA A 288 4.37 17.31 5.09
C ALA A 288 5.04 17.91 3.84
N ASN A 289 4.55 17.50 2.68
CA ASN A 289 5.12 17.90 1.41
C ASN A 289 4.12 18.73 0.61
N PRO A 290 4.46 20.00 0.23
CA PRO A 290 3.68 20.72 -0.76
C PRO A 290 3.73 20.00 -2.11
N THR A 291 2.56 19.69 -2.67
CA THR A 291 2.44 18.90 -3.91
C THR A 291 1.81 19.67 -5.06
N MET A 292 0.96 20.66 -4.77
CA MET A 292 0.32 21.48 -5.79
C MET A 292 0.35 22.95 -5.39
N LEU A 293 0.43 23.84 -6.39
CA LEU A 293 0.37 25.31 -6.20
C LEU A 293 -0.43 25.94 -7.32
N GLU A 294 -1.43 26.73 -6.98
CA GLU A 294 -2.29 27.46 -7.91
C GLU A 294 -2.39 28.93 -7.51
N ALA A 295 -1.93 29.86 -8.39
CA ALA A 295 -1.99 31.28 -8.10
C ALA A 295 -1.86 32.13 -9.37
N GLY A 296 -2.66 33.21 -9.43
CA GLY A 296 -2.60 34.22 -10.48
C GLY A 296 -3.10 33.74 -11.84
N TYR A 297 -3.40 34.70 -12.72
CA TYR A 297 -3.91 34.43 -14.07
C TYR A 297 -3.38 35.42 -15.11
N LYS A 298 -2.70 36.48 -14.68
CA LYS A 298 -2.14 37.51 -15.57
C LYS A 298 -0.95 38.21 -14.91
N ALA A 299 0.10 38.41 -15.68
CA ALA A 299 1.40 38.91 -15.19
C ALA A 299 1.35 40.27 -14.46
N ASN A 300 0.43 41.16 -14.80
CA ASN A 300 0.31 42.49 -14.21
C ASN A 300 -0.87 42.64 -13.21
N VAL A 301 -1.39 41.52 -12.71
CA VAL A 301 -2.50 41.49 -11.73
C VAL A 301 -2.03 40.74 -10.47
N ILE A 302 -2.19 41.39 -9.31
CA ILE A 302 -2.01 40.74 -8.01
C ILE A 302 -3.28 39.95 -7.73
N PRO A 303 -3.23 38.61 -7.54
CA PRO A 303 -4.41 37.81 -7.30
C PRO A 303 -5.00 38.04 -5.89
N GLY A 304 -6.31 37.95 -5.76
CA GLY A 304 -7.02 38.03 -4.48
C GLY A 304 -6.97 36.76 -3.64
N SER A 305 -6.57 35.63 -4.25
CA SER A 305 -6.39 34.36 -3.58
C SER A 305 -5.27 33.55 -4.24
N ALA A 306 -4.70 32.62 -3.46
CA ALA A 306 -3.75 31.61 -3.90
C ALA A 306 -3.97 30.34 -3.08
N SER A 307 -3.81 29.15 -3.68
CA SER A 307 -3.98 27.88 -2.99
C SER A 307 -2.85 26.92 -3.26
N ALA A 308 -2.59 26.00 -2.31
CA ALA A 308 -1.63 24.92 -2.41
C ALA A 308 -2.21 23.65 -1.77
N VAL A 309 -1.76 22.49 -2.22
CA VAL A 309 -2.05 21.22 -1.56
C VAL A 309 -0.80 20.76 -0.83
N VAL A 310 -0.98 20.23 0.37
CA VAL A 310 0.06 19.64 1.20
C VAL A 310 -0.35 18.20 1.53
N ASP A 311 0.50 17.24 1.16
CA ASP A 311 0.40 15.85 1.60
C ASP A 311 1.07 15.72 2.98
N GLY A 312 0.23 15.65 4.02
CA GLY A 312 0.64 15.39 5.40
C GLY A 312 0.54 13.91 5.72
N ARG A 313 1.61 13.34 6.29
CA ARG A 313 1.66 11.95 6.75
C ARG A 313 2.15 11.91 8.20
N PHE A 314 1.42 11.21 9.06
CA PHE A 314 1.75 11.14 10.48
C PHE A 314 1.95 9.71 10.96
N ILE A 315 2.90 9.55 11.89
CA ILE A 315 3.17 8.28 12.57
C ILE A 315 2.03 7.97 13.54
N PRO A 316 1.68 6.69 13.78
CA PRO A 316 0.72 6.32 14.82
C PRO A 316 0.98 7.05 16.16
N GLY A 317 -0.07 7.73 16.67
CA GLY A 317 0.00 8.52 17.89
C GLY A 317 0.55 9.97 17.77
N PHE A 318 0.95 10.42 16.57
CA PHE A 318 1.55 11.75 16.36
C PHE A 318 0.76 12.65 15.38
N GLU A 319 -0.53 12.40 15.23
CA GLU A 319 -1.40 13.21 14.39
C GLU A 319 -1.54 14.66 14.87
N ASP A 320 -1.75 14.84 16.19
CA ASP A 320 -1.90 16.18 16.78
C ASP A 320 -0.62 16.99 16.59
N GLU A 321 0.56 16.36 16.70
CA GLU A 321 1.84 17.03 16.43
C GLU A 321 1.91 17.55 14.99
N LEU A 322 1.47 16.75 14.00
CA LEU A 322 1.39 17.21 12.60
C LEU A 322 0.50 18.44 12.49
N ASN A 323 -0.74 18.33 12.97
CA ASN A 323 -1.76 19.35 12.80
C ASN A 323 -1.41 20.67 13.50
N GLU A 324 -0.89 20.62 14.73
CA GLU A 324 -0.48 21.79 15.48
C GLU A 324 0.74 22.47 14.85
N THR A 325 1.71 21.68 14.38
CA THR A 325 2.88 22.19 13.69
C THR A 325 2.49 22.92 12.40
N ILE A 326 1.67 22.31 11.54
CA ILE A 326 1.20 22.95 10.31
C ILE A 326 0.47 24.26 10.63
N LYS A 327 -0.47 24.27 11.59
CA LYS A 327 -1.16 25.49 12.01
C LYS A 327 -0.21 26.59 12.47
N SER A 328 0.86 26.24 13.18
CA SER A 328 1.84 27.21 13.64
C SER A 328 2.67 27.80 12.51
N LEU A 329 2.98 27.01 11.49
CA LEU A 329 3.85 27.41 10.37
C LEU A 329 3.14 28.32 9.37
N ILE A 330 1.83 28.09 9.11
CA ILE A 330 1.10 28.84 8.10
C ILE A 330 0.68 30.25 8.55
N GLY A 331 0.56 30.46 9.87
CA GLY A 331 0.16 31.75 10.43
C GLY A 331 -1.34 32.07 10.22
N PRO A 332 -1.76 33.30 10.60
CA PRO A 332 -3.21 33.64 10.70
C PRO A 332 -3.89 33.98 9.35
N HIS A 333 -3.12 34.10 8.27
CA HIS A 333 -3.64 34.57 6.96
C HIS A 333 -3.85 33.45 5.95
N VAL A 334 -3.61 32.19 6.36
CA VAL A 334 -3.78 31.00 5.54
C VAL A 334 -4.79 30.08 6.23
N SER A 335 -5.84 29.69 5.53
CA SER A 335 -6.84 28.73 6.01
C SER A 335 -6.46 27.32 5.54
N ILE A 336 -6.91 26.33 6.33
CA ILE A 336 -6.77 24.90 6.03
C ILE A 336 -8.15 24.33 5.75
N GLU A 337 -8.26 23.61 4.64
CA GLU A 337 -9.38 22.73 4.31
C GLU A 337 -8.86 21.30 4.18
N THR A 338 -9.48 20.35 4.85
CA THR A 338 -9.13 18.92 4.73
C THR A 338 -9.68 18.39 3.42
N ILE A 339 -8.81 17.80 2.58
CA ILE A 339 -9.21 17.07 1.37
C ILE A 339 -9.48 15.62 1.74
N THR A 340 -8.52 14.98 2.40
CA THR A 340 -8.60 13.58 2.86
C THR A 340 -7.93 13.48 4.23
N ARG A 341 -8.53 12.70 5.12
CA ARG A 341 -7.96 12.41 6.43
C ARG A 341 -8.24 10.96 6.78
N ASP A 342 -7.17 10.22 7.01
CA ASP A 342 -7.25 8.81 7.33
C ASP A 342 -6.34 8.47 8.51
N LYS A 343 -6.80 7.56 9.37
CA LYS A 343 -6.09 7.20 10.60
C LYS A 343 -4.78 6.47 10.30
N ALA A 344 -3.82 6.62 11.19
CA ALA A 344 -2.67 5.74 11.24
C ALA A 344 -3.07 4.41 11.88
N LEU A 345 -2.49 3.31 11.42
CA LEU A 345 -2.68 1.99 11.98
C LEU A 345 -1.38 1.50 12.64
N GLU A 346 -1.50 0.81 13.75
CA GLU A 346 -0.40 0.04 14.36
C GLU A 346 -1.01 -1.14 15.11
N VAL A 347 -0.63 -2.35 14.70
CA VAL A 347 -1.10 -3.61 15.25
C VAL A 347 0.07 -4.41 15.82
N PRO A 348 -0.16 -5.29 16.82
CA PRO A 348 0.91 -6.08 17.43
C PRO A 348 1.55 -7.05 16.42
N PHE A 349 2.89 -7.19 16.48
CA PHE A 349 3.62 -8.26 15.78
C PHE A 349 3.68 -9.52 16.66
N GLU A 350 2.50 -10.07 16.97
CA GLU A 350 2.31 -11.25 17.82
C GLU A 350 0.95 -11.88 17.57
N GLY A 351 0.77 -13.13 17.98
CA GLY A 351 -0.48 -13.88 17.84
C GLY A 351 -0.45 -14.91 16.73
N ASP A 352 -1.49 -15.76 16.70
CA ASP A 352 -1.54 -16.95 15.85
C ASP A 352 -1.37 -16.64 14.35
N LEU A 353 -1.94 -15.51 13.89
CA LEU A 353 -1.85 -15.11 12.49
C LEU A 353 -0.41 -14.72 12.11
N VAL A 354 0.26 -13.94 12.96
CA VAL A 354 1.66 -13.53 12.76
C VAL A 354 2.58 -14.73 12.85
N ASP A 355 2.34 -15.65 13.78
CA ASP A 355 3.11 -16.89 13.91
C ASP A 355 2.97 -17.76 12.67
N ALA A 356 1.77 -17.86 12.08
CA ALA A 356 1.54 -18.59 10.83
C ALA A 356 2.28 -17.94 9.64
N MET A 357 2.25 -16.59 9.52
CA MET A 357 3.01 -15.86 8.50
C MET A 357 4.52 -16.15 8.63
N CYS A 358 5.06 -16.03 9.84
CA CYS A 358 6.47 -16.29 10.13
C CYS A 358 6.84 -17.73 9.81
N ALA A 359 6.03 -18.70 10.21
CA ALA A 359 6.28 -20.12 9.97
C ALA A 359 6.27 -20.45 8.48
N ALA A 360 5.33 -19.91 7.71
CA ALA A 360 5.24 -20.13 6.26
C ALA A 360 6.48 -19.58 5.52
N ILE A 361 6.94 -18.37 5.88
CA ILE A 361 8.19 -17.83 5.33
C ILE A 361 9.39 -18.73 5.67
N MET A 362 9.56 -19.09 6.96
CA MET A 362 10.71 -19.88 7.42
C MET A 362 10.70 -21.31 6.89
N LYS A 363 9.56 -21.84 6.49
CA LYS A 363 9.45 -23.14 5.81
C LYS A 363 10.09 -23.12 4.41
N GLU A 364 9.86 -22.04 3.66
CA GLU A 364 10.40 -21.87 2.30
C GLU A 364 11.82 -21.27 2.30
N ASP A 365 12.14 -20.46 3.30
CA ASP A 365 13.48 -19.87 3.52
C ASP A 365 13.91 -20.05 4.99
N PRO A 366 14.59 -21.16 5.35
CA PRO A 366 14.96 -21.44 6.72
C PRO A 366 15.92 -20.43 7.37
N GLU A 367 16.56 -19.57 6.59
CA GLU A 367 17.42 -18.49 7.08
C GLU A 367 16.69 -17.14 7.19
N ALA A 368 15.38 -17.11 6.91
CA ALA A 368 14.56 -15.92 7.00
C ALA A 368 14.48 -15.38 8.43
N ILE A 369 14.45 -14.07 8.54
CA ILE A 369 14.23 -13.35 9.79
C ILE A 369 12.97 -12.46 9.57
N PRO A 370 11.75 -12.93 9.91
CA PRO A 370 10.57 -12.10 9.84
C PRO A 370 10.64 -10.92 10.82
N VAL A 371 10.29 -9.73 10.34
CA VAL A 371 10.34 -8.49 11.13
C VAL A 371 9.10 -7.65 10.86
N PRO A 372 8.57 -6.93 11.86
CA PRO A 372 7.50 -5.96 11.60
C PRO A 372 8.06 -4.73 10.92
N TYR A 373 7.25 -4.05 10.11
CA TYR A 373 7.61 -2.74 9.62
C TYR A 373 6.40 -1.82 9.52
N LEU A 374 6.67 -0.51 9.54
CA LEU A 374 5.70 0.54 9.33
C LEU A 374 5.81 1.03 7.90
N MET A 375 4.70 1.04 7.17
CA MET A 375 4.60 1.60 5.83
C MET A 375 4.36 3.10 5.88
N SER A 376 4.98 3.85 4.96
CA SER A 376 4.79 5.31 4.86
C SER A 376 3.52 5.71 4.10
N GLY A 377 2.92 4.78 3.37
CA GLY A 377 1.64 4.90 2.67
C GLY A 377 0.45 4.48 3.52
N GLY A 378 -0.60 4.05 2.85
CA GLY A 378 -1.79 3.44 3.45
C GLY A 378 -2.36 2.42 2.48
N THR A 379 -3.17 1.50 2.96
CA THR A 379 -3.86 0.46 2.20
C THR A 379 -5.35 0.42 2.53
N ASP A 380 -6.08 -0.45 1.87
CA ASP A 380 -7.48 -0.77 2.17
C ASP A 380 -7.71 -1.30 3.60
N ASN A 381 -6.65 -1.71 4.33
CA ASN A 381 -6.75 -2.05 5.74
C ASN A 381 -7.32 -0.91 6.60
N LYS A 382 -7.17 0.36 6.16
CA LYS A 382 -7.75 1.52 6.87
C LYS A 382 -9.27 1.47 6.92
N ALA A 383 -9.90 1.11 5.82
CA ALA A 383 -11.36 0.94 5.75
C ALA A 383 -11.81 -0.25 6.62
N LEU A 384 -11.15 -1.40 6.52
CA LEU A 384 -11.48 -2.59 7.32
C LEU A 384 -11.32 -2.36 8.83
N ALA A 385 -10.34 -1.53 9.22
CA ALA A 385 -10.14 -1.13 10.60
C ALA A 385 -11.31 -0.31 11.19
N GLU A 386 -12.21 0.25 10.38
CA GLU A 386 -13.44 0.89 10.85
C GLU A 386 -14.45 -0.13 11.39
N LEU A 387 -14.40 -1.37 10.88
CA LEU A 387 -15.16 -2.51 11.38
C LEU A 387 -14.48 -3.24 12.54
N GLY A 388 -13.31 -2.76 13.00
CA GLY A 388 -12.52 -3.39 14.06
C GLY A 388 -11.71 -4.61 13.57
N ILE A 389 -11.55 -4.78 12.27
CA ILE A 389 -10.73 -5.84 11.67
C ILE A 389 -9.28 -5.42 11.72
N ILE A 390 -8.40 -6.31 12.22
CA ILE A 390 -6.96 -6.09 12.34
C ILE A 390 -6.29 -6.49 11.04
N GLY A 391 -5.71 -5.52 10.32
CA GLY A 391 -5.06 -5.73 9.03
C GLY A 391 -3.55 -5.85 9.11
N TYR A 392 -2.97 -6.71 8.27
CA TYR A 392 -1.54 -6.90 8.06
C TYR A 392 -1.22 -6.88 6.57
N GLY A 393 -0.07 -6.32 6.20
CA GLY A 393 0.46 -6.47 4.84
C GLY A 393 1.30 -7.75 4.74
N PHE A 394 0.87 -8.66 3.84
CA PHE A 394 1.53 -9.94 3.62
C PHE A 394 1.41 -10.44 2.18
N SER A 395 2.19 -9.86 1.28
CA SER A 395 2.39 -10.28 -0.11
C SER A 395 3.82 -10.82 -0.26
N PRO A 396 4.08 -12.08 0.14
CA PRO A 396 5.43 -12.58 0.32
C PRO A 396 6.19 -12.71 -1.00
N LEU A 397 7.41 -12.15 -1.03
CA LEU A 397 8.33 -12.22 -2.18
C LEU A 397 9.76 -12.44 -1.70
N LYS A 398 10.47 -13.41 -2.29
CA LYS A 398 11.91 -13.53 -2.14
C LYS A 398 12.59 -12.75 -3.24
N LEU A 399 13.33 -11.72 -2.87
CA LEU A 399 13.93 -10.76 -3.78
C LEU A 399 15.45 -10.86 -3.74
N ASP A 400 16.09 -10.61 -4.88
CA ASP A 400 17.54 -10.48 -4.97
C ASP A 400 18.01 -9.18 -4.31
N GLU A 401 19.23 -9.20 -3.77
CA GLU A 401 19.82 -8.05 -3.06
C GLU A 401 19.89 -6.79 -3.93
N GLU A 402 20.15 -6.96 -5.22
CA GLU A 402 20.32 -5.85 -6.18
C GLU A 402 18.98 -5.33 -6.75
N PHE A 403 17.87 -6.03 -6.46
CA PHE A 403 16.57 -5.63 -6.98
C PHE A 403 15.95 -4.51 -6.14
N ASP A 404 15.92 -3.29 -6.66
CA ASP A 404 15.27 -2.14 -6.00
C ASP A 404 13.75 -2.26 -6.11
N PHE A 405 13.18 -3.07 -5.22
CA PHE A 405 11.74 -3.33 -5.17
C PHE A 405 10.93 -2.05 -4.92
N MET A 406 11.45 -1.14 -4.09
CA MET A 406 10.75 0.11 -3.80
C MET A 406 10.68 1.07 -4.99
N ALA A 407 11.61 0.97 -5.93
CA ALA A 407 11.57 1.75 -7.16
C ALA A 407 10.51 1.25 -8.15
N MET A 408 9.95 0.06 -7.93
CA MET A 408 8.90 -0.51 -8.80
C MET A 408 7.53 0.11 -8.52
N PHE A 409 7.23 0.48 -7.26
CA PHE A 409 5.95 1.09 -6.90
C PHE A 409 5.76 2.42 -7.63
N HIS A 410 4.73 2.53 -8.46
CA HIS A 410 4.42 3.67 -9.33
C HIS A 410 5.56 4.06 -10.29
N GLY A 411 6.61 3.23 -10.36
CA GLY A 411 7.78 3.47 -11.20
C GLY A 411 7.57 3.19 -12.68
N VAL A 412 8.56 3.58 -13.49
CA VAL A 412 8.68 3.17 -14.89
C VAL A 412 9.34 1.78 -14.92
N ASP A 413 8.95 0.96 -15.88
CA ASP A 413 9.49 -0.41 -16.03
C ASP A 413 9.23 -1.31 -14.81
N GLU A 414 8.05 -1.17 -14.21
CA GLU A 414 7.60 -2.02 -13.11
C GLU A 414 7.59 -3.49 -13.52
N ARG A 415 8.12 -4.35 -12.65
CA ARG A 415 8.26 -5.77 -12.90
C ARG A 415 8.41 -6.56 -11.61
N VAL A 416 8.02 -7.83 -11.63
CA VAL A 416 8.17 -8.75 -10.50
C VAL A 416 8.99 -9.98 -10.91
N PRO A 417 9.95 -10.45 -10.09
CA PRO A 417 10.69 -11.68 -10.37
C PRO A 417 9.77 -12.91 -10.37
N VAL A 418 9.85 -13.72 -11.44
CA VAL A 418 9.09 -14.98 -11.53
C VAL A 418 9.40 -15.90 -10.35
N GLU A 419 10.68 -16.01 -9.95
CA GLU A 419 11.08 -16.80 -8.79
C GLU A 419 10.51 -16.22 -7.48
N GLY A 420 10.46 -14.89 -7.35
CA GLY A 420 9.83 -14.24 -6.22
C GLY A 420 8.32 -14.54 -6.14
N LEU A 421 7.62 -14.45 -7.27
CA LEU A 421 6.20 -14.75 -7.37
C LEU A 421 5.88 -16.22 -7.05
N THR A 422 6.67 -17.17 -7.57
CA THR A 422 6.48 -18.59 -7.29
C THR A 422 6.80 -18.94 -5.84
N PHE A 423 7.81 -18.32 -5.24
CA PHE A 423 8.05 -18.39 -3.79
C PHE A 423 6.83 -17.85 -3.03
N GLY A 424 6.33 -16.69 -3.43
CA GLY A 424 5.22 -16.00 -2.77
C GLY A 424 3.94 -16.84 -2.72
N VAL A 425 3.54 -17.45 -3.82
CA VAL A 425 2.31 -18.28 -3.85
C VAL A 425 2.43 -19.52 -2.96
N ARG A 426 3.62 -20.11 -2.83
CA ARG A 426 3.83 -21.24 -1.89
C ARG A 426 3.72 -20.79 -0.44
N VAL A 427 4.33 -19.65 -0.10
CA VAL A 427 4.26 -19.06 1.25
C VAL A 427 2.85 -18.65 1.59
N LEU A 428 2.15 -17.93 0.69
CA LEU A 428 0.78 -17.49 0.92
C LEU A 428 -0.17 -18.67 1.12
N LYS A 429 -0.06 -19.70 0.28
CA LYS A 429 -0.84 -20.92 0.41
C LYS A 429 -0.59 -21.61 1.76
N ASP A 430 0.66 -21.82 2.13
CA ASP A 430 1.02 -22.49 3.41
C ASP A 430 0.51 -21.67 4.61
N PHE A 431 0.67 -20.35 4.56
CA PHE A 431 0.11 -19.45 5.57
C PHE A 431 -1.40 -19.59 5.72
N LEU A 432 -2.16 -19.50 4.62
CA LEU A 432 -3.61 -19.57 4.65
C LEU A 432 -4.13 -20.96 5.07
N GLU A 433 -3.37 -22.03 4.83
CA GLU A 433 -3.69 -23.39 5.27
C GLU A 433 -3.47 -23.62 6.78
N ASN A 434 -2.70 -22.74 7.42
CA ASN A 434 -2.34 -22.85 8.84
C ASN A 434 -2.82 -21.65 9.69
N SER A 435 -3.44 -20.65 9.06
CA SER A 435 -3.94 -19.44 9.72
C SER A 435 -5.23 -19.66 10.51
#